data_1b062923007644d393f5801f52ea749c
#
_entry.id   1b062923007644d393f5801f52ea749c
#
_cell.length_a   1.000
_cell.length_b   1.000
_cell.length_c   1.000
_cell.angle_alpha   90.00
_cell.angle_beta   90.00
_cell.angle_gamma   90.00
#
_symmetry.space_group_name_H-M   'P 1'
#
loop_
_entity.id
_entity.type
_entity.pdbx_description
1 polymer ?
#
loop_
_entity_poly.entity_id
_entity_poly.type
_entity_poly.pdbx_seq_one_letter_code
_entity_poly.pdbx_strand_id
1 'polypeptide(L)'
;MNKYENCLLCPRKCGINRSTGQTGVCGVSSEIKVARAALHYWEEPCISGKRGSGAVFFSGCSLHCVFCQNRESSDGKAGKLISKERLSDIFMELADKGANNINLVTPGQYIPDIVWAVNDAKSRGMKLPIIYNTSGYENVTELKLLEGIVDVYLPDFKYMDSTLSARYSRAKDYPSVAKQALSEMVRQQPDVVIDDATGLIQKGVIVRQLLLPGHVNDAKAVLKYLYDTYHDHVYISMMSQFTPIALKDYPEINRTVTRREYERLVDYALEIGITNAFIQEGDVAKDSFIPAFDCEGV
;
A
#
# COMPACT_ATOMS: atom_id res chain seq x y z
N MET A 1 -2.49 -20.32 -18.27
CA MET A 1 -2.11 -21.06 -17.03
C MET A 1 -2.67 -20.29 -15.86
N ASN A 2 -3.43 -20.93 -14.99
CA ASN A 2 -4.01 -20.29 -13.80
C ASN A 2 -2.88 -19.98 -12.80
N LYS A 3 -2.63 -18.71 -12.51
CA LYS A 3 -1.54 -18.27 -11.62
C LYS A 3 -1.72 -18.71 -10.16
N TYR A 4 -2.90 -19.18 -9.79
CA TYR A 4 -3.18 -19.70 -8.46
C TYR A 4 -2.85 -21.17 -8.28
N GLU A 5 -2.71 -21.99 -9.36
CA GLU A 5 -2.37 -23.40 -9.28
C GLU A 5 -0.94 -23.67 -8.81
N ASN A 6 -0.03 -22.75 -9.12
CA ASN A 6 1.34 -22.71 -8.63
C ASN A 6 1.68 -21.27 -8.25
N CYS A 7 1.30 -20.87 -7.03
CA CYS A 7 1.30 -19.47 -6.64
C CYS A 7 2.70 -18.88 -6.50
N LEU A 8 3.06 -18.00 -7.44
CA LEU A 8 4.28 -17.20 -7.46
C LEU A 8 3.99 -15.70 -7.51
N LEU A 9 2.77 -15.28 -7.12
CA LEU A 9 2.28 -13.90 -7.25
C LEU A 9 3.09 -12.87 -6.45
N CYS A 10 3.68 -13.28 -5.34
CA CYS A 10 4.49 -12.39 -4.49
C CYS A 10 5.89 -12.97 -4.26
N PRO A 11 6.83 -12.21 -3.69
CA PRO A 11 8.21 -12.66 -3.45
C PRO A 11 8.35 -13.87 -2.52
N ARG A 12 7.29 -14.24 -1.78
CA ARG A 12 7.27 -15.47 -0.97
C ARG A 12 7.31 -16.74 -1.79
N LYS A 13 6.85 -16.71 -3.05
CA LYS A 13 6.93 -17.82 -4.03
C LYS A 13 6.52 -19.17 -3.41
N CYS A 14 5.35 -19.21 -2.77
CA CYS A 14 4.91 -20.38 -2.00
C CYS A 14 4.77 -21.66 -2.82
N GLY A 15 4.51 -21.58 -4.14
CA GLY A 15 4.38 -22.73 -5.04
C GLY A 15 3.17 -23.61 -4.76
N ILE A 16 2.25 -23.19 -3.90
CA ILE A 16 1.05 -23.96 -3.53
C ILE A 16 -0.08 -23.76 -4.54
N ASN A 17 -1.05 -24.68 -4.53
CA ASN A 17 -2.26 -24.55 -5.32
C ASN A 17 -3.38 -23.87 -4.52
N ARG A 18 -3.48 -22.54 -4.69
CA ARG A 18 -4.53 -21.74 -4.02
C ARG A 18 -5.93 -21.99 -4.61
N SER A 19 -6.04 -22.48 -5.84
CA SER A 19 -7.33 -22.82 -6.48
C SER A 19 -8.07 -23.98 -5.80
N THR A 20 -7.35 -24.81 -5.02
CA THR A 20 -7.93 -25.91 -4.23
C THR A 20 -8.18 -25.54 -2.78
N GLY A 21 -8.16 -24.23 -2.44
CA GLY A 21 -8.37 -23.76 -1.07
C GLY A 21 -7.10 -23.74 -0.20
N GLN A 22 -5.93 -24.13 -0.74
CA GLN A 22 -4.68 -24.00 0.01
C GLN A 22 -4.36 -22.52 0.25
N THR A 23 -3.76 -22.23 1.39
CA THR A 23 -3.33 -20.87 1.77
C THR A 23 -1.81 -20.82 1.93
N GLY A 24 -1.18 -19.82 1.31
CA GLY A 24 0.26 -19.57 1.48
C GLY A 24 0.54 -18.64 2.66
N VAL A 25 1.72 -18.00 2.63
CA VAL A 25 2.11 -17.03 3.67
C VAL A 25 1.08 -15.89 3.81
N CYS A 26 0.44 -15.49 2.71
CA CYS A 26 -0.57 -14.42 2.75
C CYS A 26 -1.87 -14.79 3.50
N GLY A 27 -2.09 -16.06 3.85
CA GLY A 27 -3.24 -16.51 4.65
C GLY A 27 -4.56 -16.64 3.89
N VAL A 28 -4.56 -16.54 2.55
CA VAL A 28 -5.80 -16.59 1.72
C VAL A 28 -5.70 -17.56 0.55
N SER A 29 -6.85 -18.09 0.11
CA SER A 29 -7.02 -18.90 -1.09
C SER A 29 -7.05 -18.04 -2.36
N SER A 30 -7.41 -18.63 -3.51
CA SER A 30 -7.60 -17.87 -4.76
C SER A 30 -8.88 -17.02 -4.77
N GLU A 31 -9.86 -17.32 -3.94
CA GLU A 31 -11.10 -16.56 -3.84
C GLU A 31 -10.81 -15.16 -3.27
N ILE A 32 -11.30 -14.13 -3.96
CA ILE A 32 -11.10 -12.75 -3.53
C ILE A 32 -11.78 -12.54 -2.19
N LYS A 33 -11.03 -12.07 -1.20
CA LYS A 33 -11.56 -11.74 0.12
C LYS A 33 -11.37 -10.26 0.40
N VAL A 34 -12.48 -9.55 0.65
CA VAL A 34 -12.50 -8.10 0.91
C VAL A 34 -13.04 -7.84 2.31
N ALA A 35 -12.28 -7.07 3.09
CA ALA A 35 -12.61 -6.75 4.48
C ALA A 35 -13.47 -5.49 4.61
N ARG A 36 -13.36 -4.55 3.64
CA ARG A 36 -14.13 -3.30 3.61
C ARG A 36 -14.02 -2.65 2.23
N ALA A 37 -15.09 -1.98 1.78
CA ALA A 37 -15.12 -1.15 0.58
C ALA A 37 -15.93 0.12 0.84
N ALA A 38 -15.27 1.24 1.16
CA ALA A 38 -15.94 2.48 1.55
C ALA A 38 -15.11 3.72 1.19
N LEU A 39 -15.73 4.90 1.26
CA LEU A 39 -15.00 6.15 1.17
C LEU A 39 -14.07 6.31 2.38
N HIS A 40 -12.81 6.61 2.11
CA HIS A 40 -11.75 6.81 3.10
C HIS A 40 -11.14 8.20 2.94
N TYR A 41 -10.97 8.93 4.05
CA TYR A 41 -10.63 10.36 4.04
C TYR A 41 -9.23 10.66 4.59
N TRP A 42 -8.46 9.62 4.94
CA TRP A 42 -7.20 9.75 5.68
C TRP A 42 -5.96 9.33 4.89
N GLU A 43 -6.09 9.24 3.54
CA GLU A 43 -4.93 9.13 2.66
C GLU A 43 -4.31 10.52 2.45
N GLU A 44 -3.23 10.59 1.68
CA GLU A 44 -2.61 11.86 1.30
C GLU A 44 -3.64 12.86 0.73
N PRO A 45 -3.47 14.17 0.98
CA PRO A 45 -4.46 15.18 0.54
C PRO A 45 -4.81 15.12 -0.94
N CYS A 46 -3.84 14.81 -1.81
CA CYS A 46 -4.05 14.66 -3.24
C CYS A 46 -4.76 13.35 -3.62
N ILE A 47 -4.92 12.40 -2.70
CA ILE A 47 -5.67 11.14 -2.90
C ILE A 47 -7.09 11.28 -2.39
N SER A 48 -7.25 11.59 -1.10
CA SER A 48 -8.58 11.68 -0.47
C SER A 48 -9.35 12.92 -0.90
N GLY A 49 -8.69 14.07 -1.02
CA GLY A 49 -9.36 15.34 -1.26
C GLY A 49 -10.54 15.56 -0.29
N LYS A 50 -11.59 16.20 -0.79
CA LYS A 50 -12.80 16.48 0.03
C LYS A 50 -13.85 15.37 -0.05
N ARG A 51 -13.87 14.57 -1.13
CA ARG A 51 -14.90 13.55 -1.37
C ARG A 51 -14.50 12.16 -0.91
N GLY A 52 -13.24 11.96 -0.57
CA GLY A 52 -12.68 10.69 -0.13
C GLY A 52 -12.18 9.81 -1.27
N SER A 53 -11.33 8.87 -0.90
CA SER A 53 -10.80 7.80 -1.74
C SER A 53 -11.72 6.59 -1.65
N GLY A 54 -12.08 5.95 -2.75
CA GLY A 54 -12.86 4.71 -2.78
C GLY A 54 -11.96 3.53 -2.40
N ALA A 55 -11.72 3.34 -1.11
CA ALA A 55 -10.77 2.34 -0.61
C ALA A 55 -11.40 0.94 -0.54
N VAL A 56 -10.72 -0.03 -1.17
CA VAL A 56 -11.06 -1.46 -1.11
C VAL A 56 -9.94 -2.19 -0.37
N PHE A 57 -10.21 -2.63 0.84
CA PHE A 57 -9.26 -3.34 1.70
C PHE A 57 -9.34 -4.84 1.44
N PHE A 58 -8.32 -5.38 0.80
CA PHE A 58 -8.21 -6.82 0.56
C PHE A 58 -7.67 -7.53 1.80
N SER A 59 -8.16 -8.77 2.01
CA SER A 59 -7.70 -9.61 3.11
C SER A 59 -6.48 -10.44 2.69
N GLY A 60 -5.63 -10.69 3.67
CA GLY A 60 -4.34 -11.37 3.48
C GLY A 60 -3.22 -10.40 3.14
N CYS A 61 -1.99 -10.76 3.56
CA CYS A 61 -0.80 -9.97 3.29
C CYS A 61 0.43 -10.87 3.23
N SER A 62 1.29 -10.70 2.25
CA SER A 62 2.53 -11.45 2.11
C SER A 62 3.62 -11.05 3.12
N LEU A 63 3.50 -9.86 3.75
CA LEU A 63 4.56 -9.29 4.59
C LEU A 63 4.34 -9.55 6.09
N HIS A 64 3.10 -9.43 6.61
CA HIS A 64 2.76 -9.66 8.02
C HIS A 64 3.63 -8.88 9.01
N CYS A 65 3.73 -7.56 8.84
CA CYS A 65 4.46 -6.70 9.76
C CYS A 65 3.90 -6.84 11.18
N VAL A 66 4.76 -6.97 12.20
CA VAL A 66 4.35 -7.13 13.61
C VAL A 66 3.58 -5.92 14.13
N PHE A 67 3.79 -4.75 13.54
CA PHE A 67 3.14 -3.48 13.87
C PHE A 67 1.99 -3.12 12.91
N CYS A 68 1.46 -4.08 12.13
CA CYS A 68 0.40 -3.78 11.17
C CYS A 68 -0.85 -3.25 11.87
N GLN A 69 -1.28 -2.03 11.50
CA GLN A 69 -2.53 -1.43 11.99
C GLN A 69 -3.75 -2.20 11.46
N ASN A 70 -3.67 -2.71 10.23
CA ASN A 70 -4.72 -3.47 9.57
C ASN A 70 -4.59 -4.99 9.85
N ARG A 71 -4.24 -5.37 11.09
CA ARG A 71 -3.91 -6.76 11.41
C ARG A 71 -5.04 -7.75 11.10
N GLU A 72 -6.28 -7.40 11.40
CA GLU A 72 -7.43 -8.28 11.17
C GLU A 72 -7.60 -8.65 9.69
N SER A 73 -7.44 -7.66 8.80
CA SER A 73 -7.49 -7.92 7.36
C SER A 73 -6.20 -8.58 6.87
N SER A 74 -5.02 -8.14 7.32
CA SER A 74 -3.73 -8.69 6.88
C SER A 74 -3.51 -10.15 7.28
N ASP A 75 -4.09 -10.60 8.40
CA ASP A 75 -4.08 -12.00 8.83
C ASP A 75 -5.09 -12.89 8.04
N GLY A 76 -5.85 -12.30 7.11
CA GLY A 76 -6.86 -13.01 6.33
C GLY A 76 -8.12 -13.39 7.14
N LYS A 77 -8.28 -12.88 8.36
CA LYS A 77 -9.41 -13.22 9.25
C LYS A 77 -10.68 -12.44 8.92
N ALA A 78 -10.56 -11.12 8.75
CA ALA A 78 -11.68 -10.26 8.38
C ALA A 78 -12.05 -10.42 6.90
N GLY A 79 -13.31 -10.14 6.55
CA GLY A 79 -13.77 -10.00 5.18
C GLY A 79 -14.67 -11.12 4.68
N LYS A 80 -15.34 -10.84 3.56
CA LYS A 80 -16.20 -11.76 2.81
C LYS A 80 -15.52 -12.21 1.53
N LEU A 81 -15.81 -13.42 1.10
CA LEU A 81 -15.44 -13.94 -0.22
C LEU A 81 -16.40 -13.35 -1.26
N ILE A 82 -15.83 -12.85 -2.34
CA ILE A 82 -16.57 -12.26 -3.46
C ILE A 82 -16.05 -12.77 -4.81
N SER A 83 -16.89 -12.68 -5.84
CA SER A 83 -16.43 -12.91 -7.21
C SER A 83 -15.73 -11.68 -7.79
N LYS A 84 -15.02 -11.85 -8.90
CA LYS A 84 -14.40 -10.73 -9.63
C LYS A 84 -15.45 -9.79 -10.24
N GLU A 85 -16.64 -10.30 -10.59
CA GLU A 85 -17.80 -9.52 -11.04
C GLU A 85 -18.30 -8.63 -9.90
N ARG A 86 -18.44 -9.18 -8.67
CA ARG A 86 -18.80 -8.36 -7.50
C ARG A 86 -17.74 -7.31 -7.21
N LEU A 87 -16.45 -7.61 -7.40
CA LEU A 87 -15.39 -6.62 -7.23
C LEU A 87 -15.55 -5.45 -8.22
N SER A 88 -15.88 -5.75 -9.49
CA SER A 88 -16.19 -4.70 -10.50
C SER A 88 -17.41 -3.87 -10.08
N ASP A 89 -18.48 -4.50 -9.56
CA ASP A 89 -19.66 -3.77 -9.06
C ASP A 89 -19.29 -2.84 -7.88
N ILE A 90 -18.45 -3.28 -6.96
CA ILE A 90 -17.94 -2.44 -5.86
C ILE A 90 -17.23 -1.19 -6.40
N PHE A 91 -16.44 -1.30 -7.46
CA PHE A 91 -15.79 -0.14 -8.07
C PHE A 91 -16.80 0.86 -8.64
N MET A 92 -17.85 0.36 -9.28
CA MET A 92 -18.94 1.22 -9.79
C MET A 92 -19.72 1.89 -8.67
N GLU A 93 -20.06 1.13 -7.60
CA GLU A 93 -20.75 1.68 -6.42
C GLU A 93 -19.95 2.78 -5.71
N LEU A 94 -18.61 2.62 -5.61
CA LEU A 94 -17.73 3.65 -5.04
C LEU A 94 -17.67 4.89 -5.95
N ALA A 95 -17.66 4.70 -7.27
CA ALA A 95 -17.73 5.79 -8.22
C ALA A 95 -19.06 6.56 -8.09
N ASP A 96 -20.19 5.86 -7.97
CA ASP A 96 -21.52 6.46 -7.77
C ASP A 96 -21.63 7.20 -6.44
N LYS A 97 -20.92 6.77 -5.39
CA LYS A 97 -20.78 7.49 -4.11
C LYS A 97 -19.91 8.75 -4.24
N GLY A 98 -19.30 9.02 -5.38
CA GLY A 98 -18.51 10.20 -5.65
C GLY A 98 -17.05 10.10 -5.22
N ALA A 99 -16.49 8.90 -5.09
CA ALA A 99 -15.07 8.71 -4.81
C ALA A 99 -14.18 9.47 -5.81
N ASN A 100 -13.02 9.95 -5.36
CA ASN A 100 -12.04 10.62 -6.23
C ASN A 100 -11.22 9.60 -7.07
N ASN A 101 -11.10 8.38 -6.60
CA ASN A 101 -10.33 7.28 -7.19
C ASN A 101 -10.81 5.93 -6.63
N ILE A 102 -10.31 4.83 -7.18
CA ILE A 102 -10.43 3.49 -6.59
C ILE A 102 -9.06 3.11 -6.02
N ASN A 103 -8.98 2.98 -4.71
CA ASN A 103 -7.75 2.68 -3.97
C ASN A 103 -7.74 1.23 -3.51
N LEU A 104 -6.90 0.42 -4.13
CA LEU A 104 -6.75 -1.02 -3.88
C LEU A 104 -5.71 -1.21 -2.78
N VAL A 105 -6.17 -1.50 -1.54
CA VAL A 105 -5.29 -1.62 -0.38
C VAL A 105 -4.87 -3.08 -0.16
N THR A 106 -3.57 -3.34 -0.24
CA THR A 106 -2.95 -4.68 -0.13
C THR A 106 -3.51 -5.68 -1.16
N PRO A 107 -3.44 -5.37 -2.48
CA PRO A 107 -4.12 -6.16 -3.52
C PRO A 107 -3.26 -7.30 -4.11
N GLY A 108 -1.96 -7.38 -3.81
CA GLY A 108 -0.96 -8.19 -4.52
C GLY A 108 -1.27 -9.68 -4.65
N GLN A 109 -2.06 -10.25 -3.73
CA GLN A 109 -2.47 -11.66 -3.77
C GLN A 109 -3.58 -11.97 -4.79
N TYR A 110 -4.20 -10.93 -5.41
CA TYR A 110 -5.34 -11.06 -6.33
C TYR A 110 -5.14 -10.34 -7.67
N ILE A 111 -3.89 -10.03 -8.06
CA ILE A 111 -3.58 -9.27 -9.29
C ILE A 111 -4.35 -9.76 -10.52
N PRO A 112 -4.47 -11.08 -10.84
CA PRO A 112 -5.20 -11.53 -12.03
C PRO A 112 -6.67 -11.12 -12.04
N ASP A 113 -7.34 -11.24 -10.89
CA ASP A 113 -8.76 -10.90 -10.78
C ASP A 113 -8.99 -9.39 -10.75
N ILE A 114 -8.05 -8.63 -10.15
CA ILE A 114 -8.06 -7.16 -10.15
C ILE A 114 -7.95 -6.62 -11.57
N VAL A 115 -7.02 -7.14 -12.38
CA VAL A 115 -6.88 -6.75 -13.79
C VAL A 115 -8.20 -6.96 -14.54
N TRP A 116 -8.85 -8.11 -14.31
CA TRP A 116 -10.15 -8.39 -14.90
C TRP A 116 -11.22 -7.40 -14.44
N ALA A 117 -11.36 -7.20 -13.11
CA ALA A 117 -12.40 -6.35 -12.53
C ALA A 117 -12.27 -4.87 -12.93
N VAL A 118 -11.03 -4.35 -12.98
CA VAL A 118 -10.78 -2.97 -13.45
C VAL A 118 -11.16 -2.81 -14.92
N ASN A 119 -10.77 -3.76 -15.77
CA ASN A 119 -11.14 -3.72 -17.19
C ASN A 119 -12.65 -3.80 -17.39
N ASP A 120 -13.35 -4.65 -16.66
CA ASP A 120 -14.80 -4.75 -16.69
C ASP A 120 -15.45 -3.42 -16.26
N ALA A 121 -15.05 -2.85 -15.11
CA ALA A 121 -15.57 -1.57 -14.65
C ALA A 121 -15.29 -0.42 -15.64
N LYS A 122 -14.08 -0.36 -16.21
CA LYS A 122 -13.73 0.63 -17.25
C LYS A 122 -14.60 0.44 -18.50
N SER A 123 -14.89 -0.79 -18.93
CA SER A 123 -15.78 -1.08 -20.06
C SER A 123 -17.22 -0.63 -19.82
N ARG A 124 -17.65 -0.61 -18.56
CA ARG A 124 -18.96 -0.12 -18.09
C ARG A 124 -19.01 1.39 -17.88
N GLY A 125 -17.91 2.11 -18.17
CA GLY A 125 -17.84 3.57 -18.17
C GLY A 125 -17.18 4.19 -16.92
N MET A 126 -16.58 3.42 -16.03
CA MET A 126 -15.79 3.96 -14.92
C MET A 126 -14.55 4.72 -15.45
N LYS A 127 -14.35 5.95 -14.96
CA LYS A 127 -13.26 6.84 -15.39
C LYS A 127 -12.31 7.21 -14.25
N LEU A 128 -12.54 6.71 -13.04
CA LEU A 128 -11.72 7.05 -11.89
C LEU A 128 -10.31 6.48 -12.00
N PRO A 129 -9.27 7.20 -11.54
CA PRO A 129 -7.93 6.68 -11.43
C PRO A 129 -7.89 5.46 -10.50
N ILE A 130 -7.06 4.49 -10.85
CA ILE A 130 -6.80 3.29 -10.03
C ILE A 130 -5.52 3.49 -9.25
N ILE A 131 -5.60 3.40 -7.92
CA ILE A 131 -4.46 3.48 -7.01
C ILE A 131 -4.12 2.07 -6.52
N TYR A 132 -2.85 1.69 -6.62
CA TYR A 132 -2.31 0.43 -6.12
C TYR A 132 -1.51 0.69 -4.83
N ASN A 133 -2.16 0.50 -3.68
CA ASN A 133 -1.63 0.77 -2.35
C ASN A 133 -1.03 -0.52 -1.76
N THR A 134 0.28 -0.57 -1.64
CA THR A 134 1.01 -1.80 -1.34
C THR A 134 2.13 -1.60 -0.32
N SER A 135 2.52 -2.69 0.33
CA SER A 135 3.68 -2.73 1.22
C SER A 135 5.04 -2.58 0.51
N GLY A 136 5.06 -2.48 -0.82
CA GLY A 136 6.28 -2.47 -1.63
C GLY A 136 6.95 -3.85 -1.80
N TYR A 137 6.45 -4.90 -1.13
CA TYR A 137 6.99 -6.26 -1.24
C TYR A 137 6.29 -7.03 -2.36
N GLU A 138 6.64 -6.67 -3.61
CA GLU A 138 5.95 -7.14 -4.82
C GLU A 138 6.89 -7.88 -5.78
N ASN A 139 6.30 -8.79 -6.56
CA ASN A 139 7.00 -9.48 -7.64
C ASN A 139 6.93 -8.65 -8.92
N VAL A 140 8.07 -8.24 -9.46
CA VAL A 140 8.17 -7.43 -10.69
C VAL A 140 7.41 -8.06 -11.87
N THR A 141 7.46 -9.39 -12.02
CA THR A 141 6.75 -10.09 -13.11
C THR A 141 5.24 -9.88 -13.00
N GLU A 142 4.70 -9.81 -11.79
CA GLU A 142 3.27 -9.59 -11.56
C GLU A 142 2.90 -8.11 -11.67
N LEU A 143 3.77 -7.20 -11.23
CA LEU A 143 3.56 -5.76 -11.43
C LEU A 143 3.43 -5.38 -12.91
N LYS A 144 4.14 -6.07 -13.81
CA LYS A 144 4.02 -5.83 -15.27
C LYS A 144 2.63 -6.08 -15.82
N LEU A 145 1.81 -6.90 -15.16
CA LEU A 145 0.40 -7.10 -15.55
C LEU A 145 -0.49 -5.90 -15.24
N LEU A 146 -0.02 -4.99 -14.39
CA LEU A 146 -0.73 -3.78 -13.98
C LEU A 146 -0.45 -2.59 -14.91
N GLU A 147 0.44 -2.74 -15.89
CA GLU A 147 0.75 -1.70 -16.87
C GLU A 147 -0.50 -1.32 -17.68
N GLY A 148 -0.86 -0.05 -17.70
CA GLY A 148 -2.10 0.46 -18.31
C GLY A 148 -3.38 0.22 -17.49
N ILE A 149 -3.28 -0.48 -16.35
CA ILE A 149 -4.39 -0.73 -15.42
C ILE A 149 -4.33 0.26 -14.25
N VAL A 150 -3.15 0.43 -13.65
CA VAL A 150 -2.90 1.28 -12.49
C VAL A 150 -2.41 2.65 -12.94
N ASP A 151 -3.04 3.69 -12.42
CA ASP A 151 -2.71 5.09 -12.70
C ASP A 151 -1.77 5.68 -11.64
N VAL A 152 -1.92 5.25 -10.36
CA VAL A 152 -1.09 5.73 -9.25
C VAL A 152 -0.58 4.55 -8.43
N TYR A 153 0.73 4.48 -8.23
CA TYR A 153 1.34 3.56 -7.28
C TYR A 153 1.55 4.26 -5.93
N LEU A 154 1.14 3.59 -4.85
CA LEU A 154 1.28 4.06 -3.47
C LEU A 154 2.02 3.01 -2.63
N PRO A 155 3.31 2.73 -2.94
CA PRO A 155 4.08 1.76 -2.19
C PRO A 155 4.61 2.34 -0.88
N ASP A 156 4.62 1.51 0.16
CA ASP A 156 5.52 1.75 1.29
C ASP A 156 6.96 1.39 0.91
N PHE A 157 7.93 2.15 1.42
CA PHE A 157 9.33 1.74 1.50
C PHE A 157 9.75 1.71 2.97
N LYS A 158 9.61 0.53 3.60
CA LYS A 158 9.62 0.40 5.07
C LYS A 158 11.02 0.34 5.67
N TYR A 159 11.99 -0.28 4.97
CA TYR A 159 13.33 -0.57 5.51
C TYR A 159 14.41 -0.52 4.44
N MET A 160 15.58 0.00 4.81
CA MET A 160 16.84 -0.23 4.12
C MET A 160 17.68 -1.32 4.79
N ASP A 161 17.50 -1.53 6.10
CA ASP A 161 18.20 -2.57 6.86
C ASP A 161 17.46 -3.93 6.79
N SER A 162 18.15 -4.93 6.23
CA SER A 162 17.64 -6.31 6.14
C SER A 162 17.43 -6.98 7.50
N THR A 163 18.11 -6.51 8.55
CA THR A 163 17.95 -7.00 9.92
C THR A 163 16.61 -6.54 10.48
N LEU A 164 16.26 -5.26 10.27
CA LEU A 164 14.97 -4.70 10.70
C LEU A 164 13.81 -5.35 9.94
N SER A 165 13.95 -5.52 8.63
CA SER A 165 12.90 -6.15 7.81
C SER A 165 12.71 -7.63 8.15
N ALA A 166 13.79 -8.36 8.49
CA ALA A 166 13.70 -9.72 8.99
C ALA A 166 13.00 -9.79 10.34
N ARG A 167 13.34 -8.86 11.27
CA ARG A 167 12.79 -8.81 12.62
C ARG A 167 11.31 -8.45 12.65
N TYR A 168 10.92 -7.38 11.93
CA TYR A 168 9.57 -6.83 12.05
C TYR A 168 8.59 -7.30 10.96
N SER A 169 9.10 -7.87 9.85
CA SER A 169 8.26 -8.30 8.71
C SER A 169 8.63 -9.68 8.14
N ARG A 170 9.53 -10.41 8.80
CA ARG A 170 9.97 -11.76 8.37
C ARG A 170 10.42 -11.81 6.90
N ALA A 171 10.98 -10.71 6.39
CA ALA A 171 11.38 -10.54 5.00
C ALA A 171 12.78 -9.93 4.91
N LYS A 172 13.81 -10.76 5.12
CA LYS A 172 15.22 -10.31 5.07
C LYS A 172 15.59 -9.69 3.72
N ASP A 173 14.94 -10.12 2.65
CA ASP A 173 15.13 -9.66 1.28
C ASP A 173 14.32 -8.40 0.92
N TYR A 174 13.52 -7.86 1.88
CA TYR A 174 12.65 -6.70 1.63
C TYR A 174 13.35 -5.52 0.94
N PRO A 175 14.53 -5.06 1.38
CA PRO A 175 15.15 -3.88 0.74
C PRO A 175 15.47 -4.09 -0.74
N SER A 176 15.95 -5.28 -1.11
CA SER A 176 16.26 -5.59 -2.51
C SER A 176 14.99 -5.77 -3.35
N VAL A 177 13.97 -6.40 -2.80
CA VAL A 177 12.67 -6.60 -3.46
C VAL A 177 11.96 -5.26 -3.66
N ALA A 178 11.88 -4.43 -2.62
CA ALA A 178 11.23 -3.13 -2.68
C ALA A 178 11.90 -2.18 -3.69
N LYS A 179 13.23 -2.20 -3.80
CA LYS A 179 13.97 -1.45 -4.82
C LYS A 179 13.57 -1.86 -6.24
N GLN A 180 13.49 -3.16 -6.51
CA GLN A 180 13.11 -3.68 -7.83
C GLN A 180 11.64 -3.38 -8.15
N ALA A 181 10.76 -3.55 -7.18
CA ALA A 181 9.34 -3.26 -7.32
C ALA A 181 9.11 -1.76 -7.60
N LEU A 182 9.76 -0.88 -6.83
CA LEU A 182 9.64 0.56 -7.01
C LEU A 182 10.19 1.00 -8.37
N SER A 183 11.31 0.43 -8.82
CA SER A 183 11.86 0.72 -10.15
C SER A 183 10.87 0.37 -11.26
N GLU A 184 10.14 -0.74 -11.14
CA GLU A 184 9.11 -1.11 -12.11
C GLU A 184 7.88 -0.19 -12.02
N MET A 185 7.45 0.23 -10.82
CA MET A 185 6.34 1.16 -10.64
C MET A 185 6.66 2.54 -11.26
N VAL A 186 7.88 3.06 -11.05
CA VAL A 186 8.32 4.32 -11.66
C VAL A 186 8.49 4.16 -13.19
N ARG A 187 8.95 3.00 -13.69
CA ARG A 187 8.97 2.75 -15.14
C ARG A 187 7.58 2.86 -15.76
N GLN A 188 6.54 2.37 -15.07
CA GLN A 188 5.16 2.42 -15.57
C GLN A 188 4.54 3.81 -15.42
N GLN A 189 4.88 4.53 -14.36
CA GLN A 189 4.36 5.87 -14.04
C GLN A 189 5.54 6.81 -13.71
N PRO A 190 6.25 7.31 -14.74
CA PRO A 190 7.52 8.02 -14.53
C PRO A 190 7.36 9.43 -13.97
N ASP A 191 6.17 10.03 -14.16
CA ASP A 191 5.92 11.41 -13.75
C ASP A 191 4.67 11.51 -12.88
N VAL A 192 4.74 12.34 -11.85
CA VAL A 192 3.58 12.65 -11.02
C VAL A 192 2.75 13.75 -11.67
N VAL A 193 1.48 13.46 -11.93
CA VAL A 193 0.53 14.40 -12.51
C VAL A 193 -0.57 14.69 -11.49
N ILE A 194 -0.64 15.93 -11.05
CA ILE A 194 -1.68 16.45 -10.16
C ILE A 194 -2.53 17.42 -10.98
N ASP A 195 -3.85 17.26 -10.92
CA ASP A 195 -4.79 18.18 -11.57
C ASP A 195 -4.82 19.53 -10.83
N ASP A 196 -4.45 20.61 -11.50
CA ASP A 196 -4.30 21.95 -10.91
C ASP A 196 -5.62 22.50 -10.36
N ALA A 197 -6.76 22.11 -10.93
CA ALA A 197 -8.06 22.65 -10.51
C ALA A 197 -8.58 21.97 -9.23
N THR A 198 -8.27 20.69 -9.06
CA THR A 198 -8.78 19.88 -7.94
C THR A 198 -7.73 19.56 -6.89
N GLY A 199 -6.45 19.66 -7.21
CA GLY A 199 -5.33 19.22 -6.38
C GLY A 199 -5.23 17.69 -6.25
N LEU A 200 -5.96 16.92 -7.09
CA LEU A 200 -6.00 15.47 -7.02
C LEU A 200 -4.98 14.84 -7.97
N ILE A 201 -4.31 13.80 -7.48
CA ILE A 201 -3.36 13.04 -8.28
C ILE A 201 -4.11 12.22 -9.35
N GLN A 202 -3.57 12.26 -10.57
CA GLN A 202 -4.09 11.52 -11.73
C GLN A 202 -3.17 10.36 -12.11
N LYS A 203 -1.85 10.54 -11.98
CA LYS A 203 -0.82 9.55 -12.30
C LYS A 203 0.41 9.74 -11.43
N GLY A 204 1.22 8.70 -11.31
CA GLY A 204 2.54 8.79 -10.70
C GLY A 204 2.78 7.82 -9.56
N VAL A 205 3.84 8.09 -8.81
CA VAL A 205 4.25 7.28 -7.66
C VAL A 205 4.40 8.16 -6.41
N ILE A 206 3.71 7.79 -5.34
CA ILE A 206 3.90 8.36 -4.00
C ILE A 206 4.47 7.28 -3.11
N VAL A 207 5.70 7.43 -2.65
CA VAL A 207 6.37 6.47 -1.77
C VAL A 207 6.14 6.84 -0.33
N ARG A 208 5.53 5.95 0.45
CA ARG A 208 5.32 6.12 1.88
C ARG A 208 6.50 5.61 2.70
N GLN A 209 7.01 6.45 3.58
CA GLN A 209 8.00 6.08 4.58
C GLN A 209 7.40 6.25 5.98
N LEU A 210 7.06 5.15 6.64
CA LEU A 210 6.62 5.14 8.03
C LEU A 210 7.85 5.11 8.95
N LEU A 211 8.03 6.17 9.74
CA LEU A 211 9.08 6.21 10.74
C LEU A 211 8.76 5.24 11.89
N LEU A 212 9.65 4.29 12.14
CA LEU A 212 9.57 3.42 13.31
C LEU A 212 10.32 4.04 14.50
N PRO A 213 9.77 3.94 15.73
CA PRO A 213 10.43 4.44 16.93
C PRO A 213 11.85 3.88 17.07
N GLY A 214 12.84 4.75 17.31
CA GLY A 214 14.24 4.35 17.44
C GLY A 214 15.01 4.14 16.14
N HIS A 215 14.35 4.14 14.97
CA HIS A 215 14.97 3.78 13.69
C HIS A 215 15.09 4.95 12.70
N VAL A 216 15.35 6.17 13.21
CA VAL A 216 15.53 7.38 12.37
C VAL A 216 16.64 7.21 11.33
N ASN A 217 17.72 6.49 11.66
CA ASN A 217 18.84 6.31 10.73
C ASN A 217 18.48 5.42 9.53
N ASP A 218 17.66 4.38 9.74
CA ASP A 218 17.15 3.56 8.64
C ASP A 218 16.18 4.36 7.76
N ALA A 219 15.28 5.15 8.38
CA ALA A 219 14.39 6.06 7.66
C ALA A 219 15.17 7.08 6.81
N LYS A 220 16.24 7.68 7.35
CA LYS A 220 17.14 8.55 6.59
C LYS A 220 17.79 7.83 5.40
N ALA A 221 18.21 6.58 5.58
CA ALA A 221 18.77 5.78 4.49
C ALA A 221 17.72 5.50 3.39
N VAL A 222 16.44 5.30 3.76
CA VAL A 222 15.33 5.21 2.80
C VAL A 222 15.19 6.51 2.03
N LEU A 223 15.07 7.67 2.71
CA LEU A 223 14.92 8.97 2.05
C LEU A 223 16.08 9.28 1.11
N LYS A 224 17.32 9.00 1.56
CA LYS A 224 18.51 9.19 0.72
C LYS A 224 18.44 8.35 -0.54
N TYR A 225 18.10 7.06 -0.42
CA TYR A 225 17.96 6.17 -1.58
C TYR A 225 16.90 6.67 -2.55
N LEU A 226 15.73 7.08 -2.06
CA LEU A 226 14.63 7.57 -2.89
C LEU A 226 15.05 8.83 -3.65
N TYR A 227 15.67 9.79 -2.97
CA TYR A 227 16.10 11.03 -3.56
C TYR A 227 17.25 10.84 -4.56
N ASP A 228 18.30 10.09 -4.18
CA ASP A 228 19.46 9.84 -5.07
C ASP A 228 19.05 9.07 -6.34
N THR A 229 17.97 8.26 -6.28
CA THR A 229 17.58 7.39 -7.40
C THR A 229 16.51 8.02 -8.29
N TYR A 230 15.54 8.71 -7.70
CA TYR A 230 14.32 9.13 -8.42
C TYR A 230 14.14 10.65 -8.44
N HIS A 231 14.85 11.41 -7.59
CA HIS A 231 14.71 12.87 -7.49
C HIS A 231 13.22 13.29 -7.44
N ASP A 232 12.79 14.15 -8.36
CA ASP A 232 11.42 14.69 -8.41
C ASP A 232 10.41 13.80 -9.16
N HIS A 233 10.82 12.63 -9.66
CA HIS A 233 9.93 11.68 -10.32
C HIS A 233 8.97 10.97 -9.37
N VAL A 234 9.19 11.04 -8.08
CA VAL A 234 8.31 10.49 -7.05
C VAL A 234 7.99 11.53 -5.99
N TYR A 235 6.81 11.44 -5.40
CA TYR A 235 6.51 12.13 -4.14
C TYR A 235 6.85 11.22 -2.97
N ILE A 236 7.27 11.81 -1.86
CA ILE A 236 7.61 11.07 -0.63
C ILE A 236 6.64 11.47 0.47
N SER A 237 5.89 10.51 1.03
CA SER A 237 5.02 10.73 2.17
C SER A 237 5.75 10.28 3.44
N MET A 238 6.20 11.23 4.25
CA MET A 238 6.87 10.96 5.53
C MET A 238 5.82 10.85 6.64
N MET A 239 5.69 9.65 7.23
CA MET A 239 4.63 9.33 8.17
C MET A 239 5.18 9.13 9.58
N SER A 240 4.59 9.83 10.56
CA SER A 240 4.86 9.66 12.00
C SER A 240 3.75 8.89 12.74
N GLN A 241 2.70 8.49 12.04
CA GLN A 241 1.49 7.85 12.60
C GLN A 241 1.70 6.38 13.00
N PHE A 242 2.79 6.10 13.71
CA PHE A 242 3.03 4.78 14.25
C PHE A 242 2.25 4.57 15.56
N THR A 243 1.32 3.61 15.57
CA THR A 243 0.55 3.22 16.75
C THR A 243 1.03 1.84 17.22
N PRO A 244 1.57 1.71 18.45
CA PRO A 244 2.00 0.43 18.99
C PRO A 244 0.79 -0.42 19.38
N ILE A 245 0.56 -1.54 18.67
CA ILE A 245 -0.54 -2.46 18.93
C ILE A 245 0.06 -3.82 19.31
N ALA A 246 -0.11 -4.23 20.58
CA ALA A 246 0.27 -5.56 21.09
C ALA A 246 1.74 -5.97 20.81
N LEU A 247 2.69 -5.03 20.94
CA LEU A 247 4.12 -5.21 20.63
C LEU A 247 4.96 -5.65 21.84
N LYS A 248 4.45 -6.50 22.73
CA LYS A 248 5.16 -6.94 23.94
C LYS A 248 6.51 -7.61 23.67
N ASP A 249 6.62 -8.35 22.56
CA ASP A 249 7.85 -9.03 22.13
C ASP A 249 8.84 -8.11 21.39
N TYR A 250 8.46 -6.84 21.19
CA TYR A 250 9.22 -5.81 20.47
C TYR A 250 9.27 -4.51 21.29
N PRO A 251 9.84 -4.55 22.52
CA PRO A 251 9.79 -3.41 23.43
C PRO A 251 10.45 -2.15 22.86
N GLU A 252 11.41 -2.29 21.95
CA GLU A 252 12.13 -1.18 21.31
C GLU A 252 11.23 -0.31 20.41
N ILE A 253 10.16 -0.88 19.84
CA ILE A 253 9.17 -0.16 19.05
C ILE A 253 7.79 -0.09 19.72
N ASN A 254 7.66 -0.56 20.97
CA ASN A 254 6.38 -0.53 21.70
C ASN A 254 6.10 0.86 22.33
N ARG A 255 6.21 1.90 21.53
CA ARG A 255 5.91 3.30 21.85
C ARG A 255 5.60 4.08 20.57
N THR A 256 5.06 5.25 20.68
CA THR A 256 4.89 6.18 19.54
C THR A 256 6.23 6.80 19.14
N VAL A 257 6.30 7.31 17.92
CA VAL A 257 7.40 8.15 17.45
C VAL A 257 7.40 9.44 18.25
N THR A 258 8.56 9.85 18.74
CA THR A 258 8.68 11.15 19.42
C THR A 258 8.76 12.28 18.41
N ARG A 259 8.28 13.47 18.80
CA ARG A 259 8.39 14.68 17.98
C ARG A 259 9.83 14.93 17.52
N ARG A 260 10.82 14.76 18.40
CA ARG A 260 12.25 14.93 18.09
C ARG A 260 12.75 13.94 17.04
N GLU A 261 12.27 12.68 17.07
CA GLU A 261 12.64 11.69 16.04
C GLU A 261 12.12 12.10 14.67
N TYR A 262 10.86 12.57 14.63
CA TYR A 262 10.24 13.00 13.39
C TYR A 262 10.87 14.29 12.84
N GLU A 263 11.08 15.30 13.68
CA GLU A 263 11.78 16.53 13.30
C GLU A 263 13.17 16.24 12.70
N ARG A 264 13.95 15.34 13.32
CA ARG A 264 15.25 14.92 12.77
C ARG A 264 15.17 14.24 11.41
N LEU A 265 14.06 13.56 11.09
CA LEU A 265 13.84 12.98 9.77
C LEU A 265 13.47 14.08 8.75
N VAL A 266 12.59 15.00 9.12
CA VAL A 266 12.16 16.13 8.28
C VAL A 266 13.33 17.07 7.99
N ASP A 267 14.12 17.45 9.02
CA ASP A 267 15.31 18.27 8.85
C ASP A 267 16.29 17.64 7.86
N TYR A 268 16.50 16.33 7.97
CA TYR A 268 17.37 15.61 7.05
C TYR A 268 16.81 15.59 5.61
N ALA A 269 15.50 15.44 5.43
CA ALA A 269 14.88 15.50 4.11
C ALA A 269 15.13 16.87 3.43
N LEU A 270 14.99 17.96 4.20
CA LEU A 270 15.28 19.31 3.73
C LEU A 270 16.77 19.51 3.42
N GLU A 271 17.66 19.01 4.29
CA GLU A 271 19.11 19.07 4.12
C GLU A 271 19.58 18.44 2.80
N ILE A 272 19.02 17.28 2.43
CA ILE A 272 19.37 16.60 1.18
C ILE A 272 18.62 17.12 -0.06
N GLY A 273 17.68 18.08 0.11
CA GLY A 273 16.99 18.78 -0.97
C GLY A 273 15.67 18.17 -1.43
N ILE A 274 15.00 17.34 -0.61
CA ILE A 274 13.67 16.82 -0.92
C ILE A 274 12.65 17.95 -0.83
N THR A 275 11.96 18.25 -1.95
CA THR A 275 10.91 19.27 -2.05
C THR A 275 9.54 18.64 -2.34
N ASN A 276 9.48 17.50 -3.03
CA ASN A 276 8.26 16.79 -3.38
C ASN A 276 7.86 15.83 -2.26
N ALA A 277 7.38 16.38 -1.12
CA ALA A 277 7.05 15.57 0.04
C ALA A 277 5.76 16.00 0.73
N PHE A 278 5.06 15.02 1.31
CA PHE A 278 4.01 15.22 2.30
C PHE A 278 4.59 15.01 3.70
N ILE A 279 4.42 16.00 4.55
CA ILE A 279 4.86 15.98 5.95
C ILE A 279 3.61 15.97 6.81
N GLN A 280 3.51 15.01 7.73
CA GLN A 280 2.40 14.96 8.66
C GLN A 280 2.63 15.98 9.79
N GLU A 281 1.65 16.88 9.97
CA GLU A 281 1.65 17.86 11.05
C GLU A 281 0.68 17.46 12.16
N GLY A 282 1.05 17.76 13.41
CA GLY A 282 0.21 17.55 14.58
C GLY A 282 0.19 16.12 15.12
N ASP A 283 -0.84 15.81 15.91
CA ASP A 283 -1.01 14.56 16.64
C ASP A 283 -1.77 13.54 15.75
N VAL A 284 -1.04 12.81 14.91
CA VAL A 284 -1.59 11.92 13.85
C VAL A 284 -1.65 10.44 14.22
N ALA A 285 -1.04 10.04 15.34
CA ALA A 285 -1.08 8.66 15.82
C ALA A 285 -2.38 8.39 16.61
N LYS A 286 -3.52 8.33 15.91
CA LYS A 286 -4.84 8.07 16.52
C LYS A 286 -5.46 6.80 15.96
N ASP A 287 -6.04 5.98 16.84
CA ASP A 287 -6.76 4.75 16.46
C ASP A 287 -7.96 5.04 15.54
N SER A 288 -8.51 6.28 15.56
CA SER A 288 -9.62 6.71 14.70
C SER A 288 -9.30 6.72 13.21
N PHE A 289 -8.02 6.63 12.81
CA PHE A 289 -7.61 6.52 11.41
C PHE A 289 -7.61 5.09 10.89
N ILE A 290 -7.73 4.08 11.78
CA ILE A 290 -7.82 2.67 11.42
C ILE A 290 -9.29 2.37 11.13
N PRO A 291 -9.67 1.96 9.91
CA PRO A 291 -11.06 1.64 9.60
C PRO A 291 -11.51 0.37 10.33
N ALA A 292 -12.80 0.30 10.67
CA ALA A 292 -13.41 -0.95 11.10
C ALA A 292 -13.47 -1.95 9.92
N PHE A 293 -13.06 -3.19 10.14
CA PHE A 293 -13.12 -4.25 9.12
C PHE A 293 -14.42 -5.07 9.29
N ASP A 294 -15.56 -4.39 9.10
CA ASP A 294 -16.92 -4.86 9.34
C ASP A 294 -17.65 -5.33 8.07
N CYS A 295 -16.93 -5.44 6.96
CA CYS A 295 -17.45 -5.76 5.65
C CYS A 295 -18.41 -4.70 5.07
N GLU A 296 -18.33 -3.43 5.49
CA GLU A 296 -19.09 -2.36 4.86
C GLU A 296 -18.81 -2.32 3.35
N GLY A 297 -19.87 -2.29 2.53
CA GLY A 297 -19.80 -2.18 1.07
C GLY A 297 -19.36 -3.45 0.33
N VAL A 298 -19.23 -4.59 1.04
CA VAL A 298 -18.79 -5.87 0.44
C VAL A 298 -19.94 -6.80 0.14
#